data_6b1860d2a86a186650fd3d7e68e3634d
#
_entry.id   6b1860d2a86a186650fd3d7e68e3634d
#
_cell.length_a   1.000
_cell.length_b   1.000
_cell.length_c   1.000
_cell.angle_alpha   90.00
_cell.angle_beta   90.00
_cell.angle_gamma   90.00
#
_symmetry.space_group_name_H-M   'P 1'
#
loop_
_entity.id
_entity.type
_entity.pdbx_description
1 polymer ?
#
loop_
_entity_poly.entity_id
_entity_poly.type
_entity_poly.pdbx_seq_one_letter_code
_entity_poly.pdbx_strand_id
1 'polypeptide(L)'
;MVVDKTPNTLVSERAKNRVKSLVMNLILIVGSVVMLTPLLWMLATALSPNTKIPPTSLIPHDITLENFVEAWNFPKAFSPNPDHPVTMGTFFMNSLICTVCITALGIIVDSLAAYVLAFKDFPGKRLFIFLALATMMIPFYVTLVPEYLIIRKLKWINTYKAMIIPFLASGMGISLFRAHFLSIAKELEECGKLDGASDFRVYLTIVMPISRPIIGTMAILKAMWSWNQYMWPLIVCTDISKKPIQVALNMFRGLNLTEWGYMCAGMTMAILPLVILFLCAQKQFIGGLQAGAVKG
;
A
#
# COMPACT_ATOMS: atom_id res chain seq x y z
N MET A 1 18.83 33.60 35.53
CA MET A 1 18.05 34.83 35.40
C MET A 1 16.64 34.42 34.92
N VAL A 2 15.70 34.24 35.85
CA VAL A 2 14.31 33.87 35.55
C VAL A 2 13.61 35.19 35.12
N VAL A 3 13.30 35.33 33.86
CA VAL A 3 12.55 36.47 33.36
C VAL A 3 11.11 36.34 33.86
N ASP A 4 10.74 37.15 34.82
CA ASP A 4 9.38 37.26 35.40
C ASP A 4 8.45 37.82 34.28
N LYS A 5 7.68 36.92 33.66
CA LYS A 5 6.72 37.32 32.59
C LYS A 5 5.52 37.99 33.25
N THR A 6 5.33 39.28 32.98
CA THR A 6 4.19 40.02 33.50
C THR A 6 2.85 39.43 33.02
N PRO A 7 1.75 39.52 33.81
CA PRO A 7 0.44 38.91 33.44
C PRO A 7 -0.07 39.34 32.06
N ASN A 8 0.21 40.52 31.60
CA ASN A 8 -0.19 41.06 30.31
C ASN A 8 0.52 40.37 29.13
N THR A 9 1.79 39.95 29.29
CA THR A 9 2.53 39.20 28.24
C THR A 9 2.00 37.80 28.07
N LEU A 10 1.59 37.14 29.16
CA LEU A 10 1.01 35.79 29.17
C LEU A 10 -0.38 35.76 28.48
N VAL A 11 -1.21 36.82 28.70
CA VAL A 11 -2.52 36.93 28.04
C VAL A 11 -2.35 37.15 26.54
N SER A 12 -1.42 38.03 26.12
CA SER A 12 -1.10 38.28 24.72
C SER A 12 -0.55 37.02 24.00
N GLU A 13 0.35 36.25 24.62
CA GLU A 13 0.87 35.01 24.06
C GLU A 13 -0.22 33.93 23.91
N ARG A 14 -1.13 33.80 24.89
CA ARG A 14 -2.27 32.89 24.82
C ARG A 14 -3.25 33.27 23.70
N ALA A 15 -3.55 34.55 23.52
CA ALA A 15 -4.39 35.02 22.45
C ALA A 15 -3.74 34.76 21.07
N LYS A 16 -2.45 35.03 20.91
CA LYS A 16 -1.67 34.76 19.69
C LYS A 16 -1.65 33.26 19.35
N ASN A 17 -1.46 32.41 20.37
CA ASN A 17 -1.46 30.95 20.19
C ASN A 17 -2.85 30.42 19.81
N ARG A 18 -3.95 30.97 20.35
CA ARG A 18 -5.32 30.65 19.97
C ARG A 18 -5.60 31.03 18.51
N VAL A 19 -5.23 32.23 18.09
CA VAL A 19 -5.39 32.70 16.69
C VAL A 19 -4.60 31.79 15.75
N LYS A 20 -3.33 31.48 16.08
CA LYS A 20 -2.51 30.54 15.29
C LYS A 20 -3.15 29.15 15.18
N SER A 21 -3.68 28.63 16.28
CA SER A 21 -4.39 27.34 16.30
C SER A 21 -5.67 27.39 15.44
N LEU A 22 -6.45 28.46 15.51
CA LEU A 22 -7.66 28.63 14.70
C LEU A 22 -7.33 28.70 13.20
N VAL A 23 -6.33 29.48 12.82
CA VAL A 23 -5.86 29.56 11.42
C VAL A 23 -5.37 28.19 10.93
N MET A 24 -4.58 27.49 11.75
CA MET A 24 -4.08 26.17 11.40
C MET A 24 -5.23 25.16 11.23
N ASN A 25 -6.21 25.16 12.15
CA ASN A 25 -7.38 24.29 12.04
C ASN A 25 -8.23 24.63 10.81
N LEU A 26 -8.39 25.92 10.49
CA LEU A 26 -9.11 26.33 9.28
C LEU A 26 -8.43 25.81 8.01
N ILE A 27 -7.10 25.96 7.90
CA ILE A 27 -6.31 25.43 6.79
C ILE A 27 -6.48 23.92 6.67
N LEU A 28 -6.42 23.19 7.80
CA LEU A 28 -6.60 21.74 7.82
C LEU A 28 -8.01 21.34 7.39
N ILE A 29 -9.05 22.04 7.85
CA ILE A 29 -10.45 21.77 7.46
C ILE A 29 -10.64 22.02 5.96
N VAL A 30 -10.19 23.16 5.45
CA VAL A 30 -10.30 23.50 4.02
C VAL A 30 -9.55 22.46 3.18
N GLY A 31 -8.32 22.12 3.56
CA GLY A 31 -7.54 21.08 2.89
C GLY A 31 -8.24 19.72 2.91
N SER A 32 -8.84 19.35 4.04
CA SER A 32 -9.59 18.09 4.17
C SER A 32 -10.84 18.09 3.27
N VAL A 33 -11.58 19.18 3.22
CA VAL A 33 -12.78 19.30 2.36
C VAL A 33 -12.37 19.17 0.88
N VAL A 34 -11.32 19.89 0.44
CA VAL A 34 -10.83 19.80 -0.93
C VAL A 34 -10.40 18.37 -1.29
N MET A 35 -9.69 17.67 -0.38
CA MET A 35 -9.26 16.29 -0.61
C MET A 35 -10.40 15.26 -0.60
N LEU A 36 -11.45 15.50 0.19
CA LEU A 36 -12.60 14.61 0.25
C LEU A 36 -13.59 14.84 -0.90
N THR A 37 -13.62 16.02 -1.51
CA THR A 37 -14.55 16.37 -2.59
C THR A 37 -14.58 15.34 -3.72
N PRO A 38 -13.43 14.89 -4.32
CA PRO A 38 -13.48 13.89 -5.39
C PRO A 38 -14.01 12.53 -4.91
N LEU A 39 -13.75 12.15 -3.65
CA LEU A 39 -14.28 10.90 -3.10
C LEU A 39 -15.80 10.99 -2.85
N LEU A 40 -16.28 12.13 -2.36
CA LEU A 40 -17.71 12.39 -2.18
C LEU A 40 -18.43 12.42 -3.53
N TRP A 41 -17.84 13.04 -4.54
CA TRP A 41 -18.38 13.04 -5.90
C TRP A 41 -18.44 11.63 -6.50
N MET A 42 -17.40 10.83 -6.32
CA MET A 42 -17.37 9.43 -6.74
C MET A 42 -18.49 8.62 -6.09
N LEU A 43 -18.68 8.79 -4.77
CA LEU A 43 -19.74 8.12 -4.03
C LEU A 43 -21.14 8.60 -4.46
N ALA A 44 -21.32 9.92 -4.65
CA ALA A 44 -22.56 10.48 -5.16
C ALA A 44 -22.91 9.95 -6.56
N THR A 45 -21.91 9.85 -7.45
CA THR A 45 -22.08 9.28 -8.80
C THR A 45 -22.42 7.80 -8.73
N ALA A 46 -21.77 7.04 -7.84
CA ALA A 46 -22.08 5.62 -7.63
C ALA A 46 -23.50 5.37 -7.13
N LEU A 47 -24.07 6.32 -6.38
CA LEU A 47 -25.40 6.26 -5.80
C LEU A 47 -26.49 6.91 -6.69
N SER A 48 -26.11 7.61 -7.75
CA SER A 48 -27.04 8.24 -8.70
C SER A 48 -27.44 7.25 -9.80
N PRO A 49 -28.63 7.38 -10.43
CA PRO A 49 -28.97 6.58 -11.60
C PRO A 49 -27.86 6.65 -12.64
N ASN A 50 -27.55 5.50 -13.29
CA ASN A 50 -26.47 5.44 -14.25
C ASN A 50 -26.75 6.31 -15.46
N THR A 51 -25.87 7.27 -15.72
CA THR A 51 -25.96 8.17 -16.88
C THR A 51 -24.64 8.16 -17.62
N LYS A 52 -24.73 8.36 -18.93
CA LYS A 52 -23.53 8.50 -19.80
C LYS A 52 -22.77 9.80 -19.57
N ILE A 53 -23.40 10.76 -18.88
CA ILE A 53 -22.82 12.03 -18.47
C ILE A 53 -22.68 12.00 -16.96
N PRO A 54 -21.48 12.25 -16.41
CA PRO A 54 -21.31 12.25 -14.97
C PRO A 54 -22.13 13.38 -14.33
N PRO A 55 -22.80 13.10 -13.17
CA PRO A 55 -23.57 14.13 -12.50
C PRO A 55 -22.65 15.26 -12.02
N THR A 56 -23.12 16.49 -12.13
CA THR A 56 -22.41 17.69 -11.66
C THR A 56 -22.66 17.96 -10.18
N SER A 57 -23.70 17.35 -9.61
CA SER A 57 -24.08 17.51 -8.20
C SER A 57 -23.30 16.56 -7.30
N LEU A 58 -22.87 17.05 -6.13
CA LEU A 58 -22.30 16.26 -5.04
C LEU A 58 -23.37 15.50 -4.22
N ILE A 59 -24.65 15.87 -4.39
CA ILE A 59 -25.77 15.23 -3.69
C ILE A 59 -26.63 14.56 -4.76
N PRO A 60 -26.82 13.24 -4.71
CA PRO A 60 -27.70 12.55 -5.63
C PRO A 60 -29.16 12.97 -5.39
N HIS A 61 -29.90 13.26 -6.46
CA HIS A 61 -31.33 13.56 -6.38
C HIS A 61 -32.12 12.29 -6.11
N ASP A 62 -31.79 11.21 -6.82
CA ASP A 62 -32.37 9.89 -6.63
C ASP A 62 -31.25 8.93 -6.19
N ILE A 63 -31.46 8.24 -5.08
CA ILE A 63 -30.47 7.30 -4.54
C ILE A 63 -30.81 5.89 -5.02
N THR A 64 -29.85 5.23 -5.70
CA THR A 64 -29.94 3.85 -6.13
C THR A 64 -28.70 3.06 -5.74
N LEU A 65 -28.89 1.77 -5.46
CA LEU A 65 -27.79 0.80 -5.27
C LEU A 65 -27.58 -0.08 -6.52
N GLU A 66 -28.34 0.13 -7.56
CA GLU A 66 -28.30 -0.65 -8.79
C GLU A 66 -26.91 -0.66 -9.42
N ASN A 67 -26.22 0.49 -9.42
CA ASN A 67 -24.86 0.59 -9.96
C ASN A 67 -23.87 -0.37 -9.27
N PHE A 68 -24.03 -0.65 -7.98
CA PHE A 68 -23.17 -1.60 -7.27
C PHE A 68 -23.46 -3.04 -7.69
N VAL A 69 -24.72 -3.39 -7.90
CA VAL A 69 -25.16 -4.71 -8.35
C VAL A 69 -24.70 -4.94 -9.78
N GLU A 70 -24.92 -3.96 -10.66
CA GLU A 70 -24.49 -4.03 -12.05
C GLU A 70 -22.97 -4.05 -12.19
N ALA A 71 -22.23 -3.19 -11.48
CA ALA A 71 -20.79 -3.21 -11.45
C ALA A 71 -20.23 -4.56 -10.97
N TRP A 72 -20.88 -5.18 -9.97
CA TRP A 72 -20.48 -6.50 -9.48
C TRP A 72 -20.63 -7.59 -10.55
N ASN A 73 -21.70 -7.52 -11.33
CA ASN A 73 -22.06 -8.52 -12.33
C ASN A 73 -21.50 -8.21 -13.74
N PHE A 74 -21.13 -6.98 -14.01
CA PHE A 74 -20.66 -6.52 -15.32
C PHE A 74 -19.59 -7.41 -15.96
N PRO A 75 -18.60 -7.94 -15.23
CA PRO A 75 -17.57 -8.81 -15.80
C PRO A 75 -18.10 -10.14 -16.34
N LYS A 76 -19.31 -10.57 -15.95
CA LYS A 76 -19.93 -11.82 -16.46
C LYS A 76 -20.08 -11.81 -17.95
N ALA A 77 -20.37 -10.66 -18.56
CA ALA A 77 -20.53 -10.51 -20.01
C ALA A 77 -19.23 -10.83 -20.79
N PHE A 78 -18.07 -10.79 -20.13
CA PHE A 78 -16.76 -11.04 -20.72
C PHE A 78 -16.16 -12.38 -20.26
N SER A 79 -16.94 -13.22 -19.54
CA SER A 79 -16.47 -14.50 -19.02
C SER A 79 -16.25 -15.49 -20.15
N PRO A 80 -15.05 -16.12 -20.25
CA PRO A 80 -14.79 -17.15 -21.26
C PRO A 80 -15.62 -18.42 -21.04
N ASN A 81 -16.00 -18.72 -19.80
CA ASN A 81 -16.81 -19.87 -19.43
C ASN A 81 -18.09 -19.42 -18.71
N PRO A 82 -19.29 -19.65 -19.29
CA PRO A 82 -20.58 -19.32 -18.67
C PRO A 82 -20.84 -20.06 -17.34
N ASP A 83 -20.31 -21.29 -17.19
CA ASP A 83 -20.52 -22.10 -15.98
C ASP A 83 -19.74 -21.56 -14.77
N HIS A 84 -18.66 -20.83 -15.04
CA HIS A 84 -17.83 -20.17 -14.04
C HIS A 84 -17.67 -18.68 -14.36
N PRO A 85 -18.74 -17.89 -14.16
CA PRO A 85 -18.72 -16.49 -14.56
C PRO A 85 -17.74 -15.67 -13.72
N VAL A 86 -16.94 -14.85 -14.38
CA VAL A 86 -16.07 -13.88 -13.72
C VAL A 86 -16.94 -12.75 -13.17
N THR A 87 -16.75 -12.42 -11.92
CA THR A 87 -17.42 -11.30 -11.24
C THR A 87 -16.38 -10.35 -10.64
N MET A 88 -16.83 -9.22 -10.13
CA MET A 88 -15.97 -8.31 -9.37
C MET A 88 -15.27 -9.04 -8.20
N GLY A 89 -15.96 -10.02 -7.57
CA GLY A 89 -15.39 -10.87 -6.52
C GLY A 89 -14.14 -11.65 -6.93
N THR A 90 -14.07 -12.10 -8.20
CA THR A 90 -12.87 -12.76 -8.75
C THR A 90 -11.67 -11.82 -8.73
N PHE A 91 -11.86 -10.57 -9.15
CA PHE A 91 -10.78 -9.56 -9.18
C PHE A 91 -10.33 -9.14 -7.77
N PHE A 92 -11.30 -9.03 -6.83
CA PHE A 92 -11.00 -8.82 -5.41
C PHE A 92 -10.14 -9.94 -4.85
N MET A 93 -10.52 -11.19 -5.12
CA MET A 93 -9.79 -12.36 -4.63
C MET A 93 -8.38 -12.41 -5.22
N ASN A 94 -8.22 -12.13 -6.52
CA ASN A 94 -6.90 -12.05 -7.15
C ASN A 94 -6.02 -10.97 -6.50
N SER A 95 -6.57 -9.77 -6.26
CA SER A 95 -5.86 -8.69 -5.56
C SER A 95 -5.52 -9.07 -4.13
N LEU A 96 -6.44 -9.71 -3.41
CA LEU A 96 -6.22 -10.14 -2.03
C LEU A 96 -5.11 -11.18 -1.94
N ILE A 97 -5.14 -12.21 -2.79
CA ILE A 97 -4.10 -13.25 -2.86
C ILE A 97 -2.73 -12.60 -3.13
N CYS A 98 -2.63 -11.76 -4.16
CA CYS A 98 -1.37 -11.09 -4.49
C CYS A 98 -0.89 -10.21 -3.33
N THR A 99 -1.78 -9.41 -2.74
CA THR A 99 -1.44 -8.50 -1.65
C THR A 99 -0.98 -9.24 -0.40
N VAL A 100 -1.69 -10.28 0.01
CA VAL A 100 -1.33 -11.07 1.19
C VAL A 100 0.00 -11.80 0.96
N CYS A 101 0.17 -12.45 -0.20
CA CYS A 101 1.40 -13.18 -0.50
C CYS A 101 2.61 -12.25 -0.62
N ILE A 102 2.51 -11.13 -1.36
CA ILE A 102 3.61 -10.17 -1.50
C ILE A 102 3.96 -9.55 -0.16
N THR A 103 2.96 -9.21 0.66
CA THR A 103 3.20 -8.63 1.98
C THR A 103 3.85 -9.62 2.92
N ALA A 104 3.27 -10.80 3.11
CA ALA A 104 3.76 -11.78 4.07
C ALA A 104 5.15 -12.33 3.68
N LEU A 105 5.26 -12.85 2.45
CA LEU A 105 6.52 -13.42 1.97
C LEU A 105 7.58 -12.34 1.76
N GLY A 106 7.19 -11.15 1.29
CA GLY A 106 8.12 -10.05 1.10
C GLY A 106 8.69 -9.52 2.41
N ILE A 107 7.91 -9.45 3.50
CA ILE A 107 8.42 -9.12 4.84
C ILE A 107 9.45 -10.16 5.29
N ILE A 108 9.18 -11.44 5.09
CA ILE A 108 10.10 -12.51 5.44
C ILE A 108 11.42 -12.38 4.66
N VAL A 109 11.34 -12.22 3.34
CA VAL A 109 12.52 -12.10 2.47
C VAL A 109 13.33 -10.85 2.82
N ASP A 110 12.69 -9.69 2.90
CA ASP A 110 13.36 -8.42 3.19
C ASP A 110 13.99 -8.42 4.58
N SER A 111 13.29 -8.93 5.61
CA SER A 111 13.81 -8.94 6.98
C SER A 111 14.93 -9.97 7.17
N LEU A 112 14.88 -11.13 6.53
CA LEU A 112 15.98 -12.10 6.54
C LEU A 112 17.23 -11.52 5.89
N ALA A 113 17.10 -10.91 4.71
CA ALA A 113 18.21 -10.24 4.04
C ALA A 113 18.79 -9.09 4.92
N ALA A 114 17.90 -8.29 5.50
CA ALA A 114 18.28 -7.20 6.39
C ALA A 114 18.98 -7.68 7.66
N TYR A 115 18.55 -8.82 8.24
CA TYR A 115 19.19 -9.43 9.41
C TYR A 115 20.64 -9.78 9.12
N VAL A 116 20.89 -10.48 8.02
CA VAL A 116 22.25 -10.83 7.60
C VAL A 116 23.08 -9.57 7.36
N LEU A 117 22.52 -8.56 6.67
CA LEU A 117 23.20 -7.30 6.38
C LEU A 117 23.38 -6.39 7.61
N ALA A 118 22.66 -6.60 8.70
CA ALA A 118 22.83 -5.85 9.93
C ALA A 118 23.87 -6.51 10.85
N PHE A 119 23.70 -7.78 11.15
CA PHE A 119 24.40 -8.47 12.24
C PHE A 119 25.58 -9.36 11.79
N LYS A 120 25.68 -9.69 10.49
CA LYS A 120 26.76 -10.56 10.02
C LYS A 120 27.80 -9.79 9.24
N ASP A 121 29.05 -10.22 9.35
CA ASP A 121 30.16 -9.72 8.55
C ASP A 121 30.61 -10.82 7.57
N PHE A 122 30.63 -10.49 6.30
CA PHE A 122 31.04 -11.37 5.21
C PHE A 122 31.65 -10.59 4.05
N PRO A 123 32.50 -11.22 3.23
CA PRO A 123 33.09 -10.56 2.08
C PRO A 123 32.01 -10.15 1.08
N GLY A 124 32.08 -8.90 0.57
CA GLY A 124 31.07 -8.37 -0.36
C GLY A 124 29.84 -7.72 0.29
N LYS A 125 29.68 -7.71 1.62
CA LYS A 125 28.54 -7.08 2.31
C LYS A 125 28.24 -5.66 1.81
N ARG A 126 29.28 -4.82 1.61
CA ARG A 126 29.10 -3.46 1.10
C ARG A 126 28.52 -3.42 -0.32
N LEU A 127 28.93 -4.36 -1.17
CA LEU A 127 28.39 -4.49 -2.53
C LEU A 127 26.89 -4.87 -2.49
N PHE A 128 26.48 -5.82 -1.64
CA PHE A 128 25.06 -6.17 -1.50
C PHE A 128 24.21 -5.00 -1.02
N ILE A 129 24.68 -4.22 -0.04
CA ILE A 129 24.00 -3.01 0.42
C ILE A 129 23.90 -2.00 -0.73
N PHE A 130 25.00 -1.76 -1.46
CA PHE A 130 25.01 -0.87 -2.62
C PHE A 130 24.02 -1.33 -3.69
N LEU A 131 24.00 -2.60 -4.04
CA LEU A 131 23.07 -3.15 -5.04
C LEU A 131 21.62 -3.01 -4.61
N ALA A 132 21.29 -3.29 -3.33
CA ALA A 132 19.94 -3.10 -2.81
C ALA A 132 19.48 -1.65 -2.94
N LEU A 133 20.35 -0.68 -2.65
CA LEU A 133 20.06 0.74 -2.84
C LEU A 133 19.99 1.13 -4.32
N ALA A 134 20.87 0.59 -5.15
CA ALA A 134 20.92 0.87 -6.58
C ALA A 134 19.61 0.42 -7.29
N THR A 135 18.99 -0.69 -6.86
CA THR A 135 17.70 -1.13 -7.42
C THR A 135 16.60 -0.08 -7.25
N MET A 136 16.65 0.73 -6.18
CA MET A 136 15.66 1.78 -5.93
C MET A 136 15.81 2.98 -6.89
N MET A 137 16.99 3.15 -7.50
CA MET A 137 17.25 4.24 -8.45
C MET A 137 16.80 3.91 -9.87
N ILE A 138 16.54 2.63 -10.16
CA ILE A 138 16.12 2.19 -11.50
C ILE A 138 14.60 2.38 -11.62
N PRO A 139 14.13 3.23 -12.55
CA PRO A 139 12.68 3.39 -12.77
C PRO A 139 12.05 2.07 -13.23
N PHE A 140 10.88 1.73 -12.68
CA PHE A 140 10.14 0.51 -13.01
C PHE A 140 9.92 0.34 -14.52
N TYR A 141 9.61 1.42 -15.25
CA TYR A 141 9.38 1.36 -16.69
C TYR A 141 10.59 0.93 -17.51
N VAL A 142 11.80 1.10 -16.98
CA VAL A 142 13.05 0.64 -17.64
C VAL A 142 13.19 -0.89 -17.53
N THR A 143 12.79 -1.46 -16.39
CA THR A 143 12.88 -2.92 -16.13
C THR A 143 11.68 -3.68 -16.68
N LEU A 144 10.59 -3.01 -17.01
CA LEU A 144 9.30 -3.59 -17.41
C LEU A 144 9.43 -4.61 -18.55
N VAL A 145 10.12 -4.23 -19.65
CA VAL A 145 10.26 -5.11 -20.81
C VAL A 145 11.20 -6.28 -20.53
N PRO A 146 12.41 -6.09 -19.96
CA PRO A 146 13.26 -7.20 -19.54
C PRO A 146 12.57 -8.18 -18.59
N GLU A 147 11.87 -7.69 -17.58
CA GLU A 147 11.12 -8.52 -16.63
C GLU A 147 10.02 -9.34 -17.34
N TYR A 148 9.24 -8.71 -18.22
CA TYR A 148 8.23 -9.40 -19.02
C TYR A 148 8.84 -10.54 -19.86
N LEU A 149 9.98 -10.30 -20.52
CA LEU A 149 10.66 -11.33 -21.32
C LEU A 149 11.10 -12.52 -20.47
N ILE A 150 11.60 -12.28 -19.25
CA ILE A 150 11.96 -13.34 -18.30
C ILE A 150 10.71 -14.13 -17.91
N ILE A 151 9.62 -13.47 -17.50
CA ILE A 151 8.36 -14.11 -17.11
C ILE A 151 7.78 -14.93 -18.25
N ARG A 152 7.83 -14.40 -19.48
CA ARG A 152 7.39 -15.12 -20.70
C ARG A 152 8.24 -16.38 -20.95
N LYS A 153 9.57 -16.27 -20.84
CA LYS A 153 10.50 -17.40 -20.98
C LYS A 153 10.26 -18.49 -19.93
N LEU A 154 9.91 -18.09 -18.69
CA LEU A 154 9.54 -19.00 -17.61
C LEU A 154 8.13 -19.60 -17.76
N LYS A 155 7.36 -19.18 -18.77
CA LYS A 155 5.96 -19.61 -19.00
C LYS A 155 5.03 -19.28 -17.82
N TRP A 156 5.25 -18.14 -17.16
CA TRP A 156 4.46 -17.70 -15.99
C TRP A 156 3.34 -16.71 -16.35
N ILE A 157 3.19 -16.34 -17.61
CA ILE A 157 2.08 -15.47 -18.08
C ILE A 157 0.74 -16.06 -17.61
N ASN A 158 -0.18 -15.23 -17.16
CA ASN A 158 -1.49 -15.61 -16.59
C ASN A 158 -1.40 -16.45 -15.30
N THR A 159 -0.35 -16.31 -14.50
CA THR A 159 -0.21 -17.00 -13.21
C THR A 159 0.06 -16.05 -12.06
N TYR A 160 -0.32 -16.46 -10.84
CA TYR A 160 0.04 -15.74 -9.62
C TYR A 160 1.56 -15.65 -9.42
N LYS A 161 2.33 -16.62 -9.93
CA LYS A 161 3.80 -16.59 -9.87
C LYS A 161 4.37 -15.31 -10.53
N ALA A 162 3.84 -14.94 -11.69
CA ALA A 162 4.24 -13.72 -12.40
C ALA A 162 3.92 -12.45 -11.62
N MET A 163 2.83 -12.45 -10.86
CA MET A 163 2.38 -11.28 -10.08
C MET A 163 3.05 -11.16 -8.72
N ILE A 164 3.52 -12.26 -8.14
CA ILE A 164 4.00 -12.30 -6.75
C ILE A 164 5.53 -12.37 -6.67
N ILE A 165 6.15 -13.33 -7.37
CA ILE A 165 7.57 -13.67 -7.17
C ILE A 165 8.52 -12.50 -7.46
N PRO A 166 8.35 -11.70 -8.53
CA PRO A 166 9.25 -10.59 -8.83
C PRO A 166 9.33 -9.52 -7.73
N PHE A 167 8.27 -9.42 -6.89
CA PHE A 167 8.12 -8.35 -5.91
C PHE A 167 8.33 -8.79 -4.45
N LEU A 168 8.82 -10.02 -4.22
CA LEU A 168 9.08 -10.51 -2.86
C LEU A 168 10.24 -9.78 -2.20
N ALA A 169 11.31 -9.47 -2.95
CA ALA A 169 12.46 -8.71 -2.44
C ALA A 169 12.37 -7.25 -2.88
N SER A 170 12.58 -6.32 -1.94
CA SER A 170 12.60 -4.89 -2.25
C SER A 170 13.77 -4.19 -1.59
N GLY A 171 14.52 -3.38 -2.37
CA GLY A 171 15.63 -2.58 -1.83
C GLY A 171 15.19 -1.65 -0.70
N MET A 172 13.99 -1.07 -0.80
CA MET A 172 13.38 -0.24 0.25
C MET A 172 13.12 -1.06 1.53
N GLY A 173 12.49 -2.24 1.39
CA GLY A 173 12.17 -3.09 2.54
C GLY A 173 13.44 -3.56 3.26
N ILE A 174 14.43 -4.06 2.52
CA ILE A 174 15.73 -4.48 3.05
C ILE A 174 16.40 -3.32 3.79
N SER A 175 16.39 -2.11 3.21
CA SER A 175 17.05 -0.94 3.79
C SER A 175 16.37 -0.47 5.08
N LEU A 176 15.03 -0.43 5.11
CA LEU A 176 14.27 -0.01 6.29
C LEU A 176 14.42 -1.02 7.44
N PHE A 177 14.29 -2.33 7.15
CA PHE A 177 14.54 -3.35 8.18
C PHE A 177 15.97 -3.30 8.69
N ARG A 178 16.96 -3.14 7.79
CA ARG A 178 18.37 -3.03 8.19
C ARG A 178 18.62 -1.81 9.08
N ALA A 179 18.07 -0.64 8.73
CA ALA A 179 18.21 0.56 9.55
C ALA A 179 17.62 0.36 10.95
N HIS A 180 16.47 -0.29 11.06
CA HIS A 180 15.86 -0.64 12.35
C HIS A 180 16.71 -1.67 13.10
N PHE A 181 17.18 -2.73 12.46
CA PHE A 181 17.99 -3.77 13.12
C PHE A 181 19.32 -3.24 13.65
N LEU A 182 19.94 -2.28 12.96
CA LEU A 182 21.13 -1.58 13.46
C LEU A 182 20.89 -0.71 14.69
N SER A 183 19.62 -0.37 15.00
CA SER A 183 19.26 0.34 16.24
C SER A 183 19.02 -0.59 17.44
N ILE A 184 18.95 -1.90 17.21
CA ILE A 184 18.84 -2.90 18.27
C ILE A 184 20.23 -3.10 18.87
N ALA A 185 20.31 -3.11 20.20
CA ALA A 185 21.56 -3.33 20.92
C ALA A 185 22.17 -4.70 20.52
N LYS A 186 23.42 -4.69 20.09
CA LYS A 186 24.13 -5.88 19.60
C LYS A 186 24.28 -6.96 20.69
N GLU A 187 24.36 -6.51 21.93
CA GLU A 187 24.43 -7.36 23.11
C GLU A 187 23.24 -8.33 23.22
N LEU A 188 22.06 -7.97 22.71
CA LEU A 188 20.90 -8.86 22.70
C LEU A 188 21.11 -10.07 21.75
N GLU A 189 21.74 -9.85 20.61
CA GLU A 189 22.11 -10.94 19.68
C GLU A 189 23.20 -11.83 20.29
N GLU A 190 24.20 -11.20 20.92
CA GLU A 190 25.32 -11.89 21.56
C GLU A 190 24.86 -12.73 22.76
N CYS A 191 24.00 -12.21 23.64
CA CYS A 191 23.40 -12.98 24.74
C CYS A 191 22.63 -14.21 24.24
N GLY A 192 21.78 -14.05 23.18
CA GLY A 192 21.08 -15.18 22.61
C GLY A 192 22.02 -16.27 22.09
N LYS A 193 23.19 -15.90 21.54
CA LYS A 193 24.21 -16.86 21.10
C LYS A 193 24.93 -17.54 22.26
N LEU A 194 25.21 -16.81 23.34
CA LEU A 194 25.79 -17.38 24.56
C LEU A 194 24.86 -18.43 25.21
N ASP A 195 23.54 -18.23 25.08
CA ASP A 195 22.52 -19.21 25.49
C ASP A 195 22.39 -20.40 24.51
N GLY A 196 23.23 -20.49 23.48
CA GLY A 196 23.25 -21.58 22.52
C GLY A 196 22.20 -21.47 21.41
N ALA A 197 21.54 -20.32 21.24
CA ALA A 197 20.56 -20.14 20.16
C ALA A 197 21.28 -19.99 18.81
N SER A 198 20.75 -20.69 17.79
CA SER A 198 21.18 -20.48 16.39
C SER A 198 20.79 -19.06 15.90
N ASP A 199 21.47 -18.56 14.88
CA ASP A 199 21.17 -17.26 14.27
C ASP A 199 19.69 -17.12 13.86
N PHE A 200 19.11 -18.18 13.30
CA PHE A 200 17.70 -18.19 12.91
C PHE A 200 16.77 -18.14 14.14
N ARG A 201 17.16 -18.79 15.24
CA ARG A 201 16.39 -18.71 16.49
C ARG A 201 16.47 -17.31 17.09
N VAL A 202 17.66 -16.69 17.14
CA VAL A 202 17.82 -15.28 17.56
C VAL A 202 16.97 -14.35 16.71
N TYR A 203 17.01 -14.51 15.38
CA TYR A 203 16.17 -13.74 14.46
C TYR A 203 14.68 -13.87 14.83
N LEU A 204 14.16 -15.09 14.99
CA LEU A 204 12.72 -15.29 15.24
C LEU A 204 12.27 -14.91 16.65
N THR A 205 13.10 -15.19 17.68
CA THR A 205 12.66 -15.04 19.09
C THR A 205 13.07 -13.73 19.73
N ILE A 206 14.07 -13.04 19.21
CA ILE A 206 14.57 -11.77 19.76
C ILE A 206 14.32 -10.63 18.79
N VAL A 207 14.89 -10.70 17.59
CA VAL A 207 14.90 -9.56 16.64
C VAL A 207 13.50 -9.28 16.10
N MET A 208 12.78 -10.29 15.62
CA MET A 208 11.44 -10.08 15.03
C MET A 208 10.39 -9.59 16.03
N PRO A 209 10.31 -10.08 17.27
CA PRO A 209 9.38 -9.54 18.26
C PRO A 209 9.65 -8.09 18.66
N ILE A 210 10.91 -7.69 18.77
CA ILE A 210 11.31 -6.30 19.04
C ILE A 210 10.93 -5.40 17.83
N SER A 211 10.97 -5.96 16.63
CA SER A 211 10.75 -5.26 15.38
C SER A 211 9.27 -5.16 14.96
N ARG A 212 8.31 -5.51 15.82
CA ARG A 212 6.86 -5.40 15.51
C ARG A 212 6.44 -4.06 14.93
N PRO A 213 6.93 -2.89 15.40
CA PRO A 213 6.53 -1.60 14.84
C PRO A 213 6.92 -1.45 13.35
N ILE A 214 8.16 -1.80 12.98
CA ILE A 214 8.61 -1.73 11.59
C ILE A 214 7.94 -2.79 10.72
N ILE A 215 7.66 -3.98 11.25
CA ILE A 215 6.89 -5.02 10.54
C ILE A 215 5.50 -4.50 10.18
N GLY A 216 4.81 -3.85 11.13
CA GLY A 216 3.51 -3.23 10.88
C GLY A 216 3.56 -2.15 9.80
N THR A 217 4.57 -1.28 9.87
CA THR A 217 4.79 -0.25 8.85
C THR A 217 5.03 -0.85 7.46
N MET A 218 5.91 -1.86 7.37
CA MET A 218 6.21 -2.54 6.12
C MET A 218 5.02 -3.32 5.57
N ALA A 219 4.21 -3.92 6.44
CA ALA A 219 2.98 -4.62 6.04
C ALA A 219 2.01 -3.66 5.35
N ILE A 220 1.80 -2.47 5.91
CA ILE A 220 0.93 -1.45 5.31
C ILE A 220 1.50 -0.97 3.97
N LEU A 221 2.79 -0.61 3.92
CA LEU A 221 3.42 -0.09 2.70
C LEU A 221 3.38 -1.12 1.56
N LYS A 222 3.74 -2.38 1.84
CA LYS A 222 3.69 -3.45 0.83
C LYS A 222 2.26 -3.78 0.41
N ALA A 223 1.31 -3.83 1.35
CA ALA A 223 -0.09 -4.10 1.04
C ALA A 223 -0.70 -3.00 0.17
N MET A 224 -0.50 -1.73 0.52
CA MET A 224 -0.95 -0.59 -0.29
C MET A 224 -0.32 -0.59 -1.67
N TRP A 225 0.98 -0.84 -1.76
CA TRP A 225 1.69 -0.91 -3.03
C TRP A 225 1.14 -2.05 -3.91
N SER A 226 1.00 -3.25 -3.37
CA SER A 226 0.51 -4.43 -4.09
C SER A 226 -0.94 -4.28 -4.54
N TRP A 227 -1.83 -3.76 -3.67
CA TRP A 227 -3.23 -3.53 -3.99
C TRP A 227 -3.42 -2.54 -5.15
N ASN A 228 -2.55 -1.54 -5.25
CA ASN A 228 -2.61 -0.51 -6.28
C ASN A 228 -1.84 -0.86 -7.57
N GLN A 229 -1.29 -2.07 -7.67
CA GLN A 229 -0.59 -2.52 -8.86
C GLN A 229 -1.53 -2.57 -10.07
N TYR A 230 -1.14 -1.86 -11.13
CA TYR A 230 -1.91 -1.76 -12.37
C TYR A 230 -1.11 -2.20 -13.60
N MET A 231 0.01 -1.53 -13.86
CA MET A 231 0.76 -1.69 -15.11
C MET A 231 1.32 -3.11 -15.28
N TRP A 232 1.92 -3.68 -14.25
CA TRP A 232 2.48 -5.02 -14.33
C TRP A 232 1.41 -6.09 -14.55
N PRO A 233 0.35 -6.18 -13.74
CA PRO A 233 -0.74 -7.12 -13.98
C PRO A 233 -1.44 -6.91 -15.33
N LEU A 234 -1.55 -5.68 -15.82
CA LEU A 234 -2.13 -5.38 -17.13
C LEU A 234 -1.40 -6.11 -18.27
N ILE A 235 -0.07 -6.25 -18.15
CA ILE A 235 0.78 -6.85 -19.18
C ILE A 235 0.88 -8.37 -19.01
N VAL A 236 0.98 -8.88 -17.77
CA VAL A 236 1.19 -10.30 -17.52
C VAL A 236 -0.09 -11.11 -17.36
N CYS A 237 -1.25 -10.46 -17.18
CA CYS A 237 -2.57 -11.10 -17.05
C CYS A 237 -3.45 -10.77 -18.25
N THR A 238 -3.36 -11.55 -19.32
CA THR A 238 -4.22 -11.43 -20.51
C THR A 238 -5.58 -12.09 -20.29
N ASP A 239 -5.63 -13.13 -19.46
CA ASP A 239 -6.86 -13.81 -19.05
C ASP A 239 -7.63 -12.96 -18.03
N ILE A 240 -8.91 -12.70 -18.31
CA ILE A 240 -9.78 -11.91 -17.43
C ILE A 240 -9.89 -12.52 -16.03
N SER A 241 -9.92 -13.84 -15.91
CA SER A 241 -10.07 -14.54 -14.62
C SER A 241 -8.88 -14.35 -13.68
N LYS A 242 -7.73 -13.87 -14.19
CA LYS A 242 -6.50 -13.63 -13.42
C LYS A 242 -6.24 -12.16 -13.13
N LYS A 243 -7.04 -11.26 -13.69
CA LYS A 243 -6.83 -9.81 -13.50
C LYS A 243 -7.10 -9.39 -12.05
N PRO A 244 -6.25 -8.54 -11.45
CA PRO A 244 -6.54 -7.87 -10.18
C PRO A 244 -7.57 -6.75 -10.38
N ILE A 245 -8.13 -6.26 -9.26
CA ILE A 245 -9.18 -5.24 -9.22
C ILE A 245 -8.82 -3.96 -10.01
N GLN A 246 -7.59 -3.46 -9.87
CA GLN A 246 -7.16 -2.23 -10.52
C GLN A 246 -7.19 -2.33 -12.05
N VAL A 247 -6.83 -3.50 -12.58
CA VAL A 247 -6.89 -3.75 -14.03
C VAL A 247 -8.33 -3.91 -14.49
N ALA A 248 -9.17 -4.56 -13.68
CA ALA A 248 -10.56 -4.81 -14.00
C ALA A 248 -11.40 -3.52 -14.09
N LEU A 249 -11.08 -2.49 -13.29
CA LEU A 249 -11.79 -1.21 -13.32
C LEU A 249 -11.77 -0.54 -14.72
N ASN A 250 -10.79 -0.85 -15.57
CA ASN A 250 -10.78 -0.35 -16.94
C ASN A 250 -11.88 -0.94 -17.84
N MET A 251 -12.49 -2.05 -17.44
CA MET A 251 -13.58 -2.67 -18.21
C MET A 251 -14.81 -1.76 -18.29
N PHE A 252 -15.01 -0.87 -17.31
CA PHE A 252 -16.12 0.10 -17.31
C PHE A 252 -15.91 1.26 -18.30
N ARG A 253 -14.71 1.40 -18.87
CA ARG A 253 -14.42 2.33 -19.95
C ARG A 253 -14.75 1.66 -21.28
N GLY A 254 -15.95 1.92 -21.81
CA GLY A 254 -16.31 1.50 -23.18
C GLY A 254 -15.50 2.26 -24.23
N LEU A 255 -15.44 1.72 -25.47
CA LEU A 255 -14.75 2.37 -26.58
C LEU A 255 -15.35 3.73 -26.93
N ASN A 256 -16.66 3.90 -26.76
CA ASN A 256 -17.39 5.12 -27.14
C ASN A 256 -18.04 5.86 -25.98
N LEU A 257 -18.30 5.19 -24.87
CA LEU A 257 -19.03 5.74 -23.70
C LEU A 257 -18.52 5.08 -22.42
N THR A 258 -18.35 5.89 -21.38
CA THR A 258 -18.01 5.42 -20.04
C THR A 258 -19.30 5.29 -19.22
N GLU A 259 -19.50 4.14 -18.61
CA GLU A 259 -20.58 3.88 -17.65
C GLU A 259 -20.16 4.44 -16.28
N TRP A 260 -20.37 5.73 -16.08
CA TRP A 260 -19.87 6.47 -14.93
C TRP A 260 -20.39 5.91 -13.59
N GLY A 261 -21.67 5.54 -13.54
CA GLY A 261 -22.27 4.94 -12.34
C GLY A 261 -21.57 3.64 -11.96
N TYR A 262 -21.40 2.72 -12.90
CA TYR A 262 -20.74 1.42 -12.67
C TYR A 262 -19.27 1.58 -12.35
N MET A 263 -18.57 2.49 -13.05
CA MET A 263 -17.16 2.77 -12.79
C MET A 263 -16.95 3.32 -11.38
N CYS A 264 -17.76 4.31 -10.97
CA CYS A 264 -17.68 4.90 -9.63
C CYS A 264 -18.08 3.91 -8.54
N ALA A 265 -19.07 3.04 -8.77
CA ALA A 265 -19.44 1.96 -7.86
C ALA A 265 -18.29 0.94 -7.72
N GLY A 266 -17.69 0.52 -8.83
CA GLY A 266 -16.52 -0.36 -8.85
C GLY A 266 -15.31 0.24 -8.12
N MET A 267 -15.02 1.53 -8.35
CA MET A 267 -13.95 2.25 -7.63
C MET A 267 -14.25 2.38 -6.15
N THR A 268 -15.50 2.67 -5.77
CA THR A 268 -15.92 2.73 -4.36
C THR A 268 -15.70 1.39 -3.68
N MET A 269 -16.11 0.29 -4.29
CA MET A 269 -15.83 -1.05 -3.77
C MET A 269 -14.31 -1.31 -3.66
N ALA A 270 -13.53 -0.96 -4.68
CA ALA A 270 -12.10 -1.22 -4.71
C ALA A 270 -11.29 -0.44 -3.65
N ILE A 271 -11.77 0.72 -3.20
CA ILE A 271 -11.09 1.50 -2.16
C ILE A 271 -11.39 0.99 -0.74
N LEU A 272 -12.51 0.30 -0.52
CA LEU A 272 -12.94 -0.14 0.82
C LEU A 272 -11.87 -0.97 1.56
N PRO A 273 -11.21 -1.98 0.95
CA PRO A 273 -10.17 -2.75 1.64
C PRO A 273 -9.00 -1.89 2.11
N LEU A 274 -8.61 -0.88 1.31
CA LEU A 274 -7.54 0.04 1.70
C LEU A 274 -7.94 0.95 2.85
N VAL A 275 -9.18 1.44 2.85
CA VAL A 275 -9.73 2.24 3.97
C VAL A 275 -9.78 1.39 5.24
N ILE A 276 -10.26 0.15 5.17
CA ILE A 276 -10.27 -0.79 6.31
C ILE A 276 -8.85 -1.04 6.81
N LEU A 277 -7.92 -1.34 5.91
CA LEU A 277 -6.51 -1.54 6.24
C LEU A 277 -5.94 -0.33 6.98
N PHE A 278 -6.19 0.88 6.47
CA PHE A 278 -5.72 2.12 7.08
C PHE A 278 -6.32 2.34 8.47
N LEU A 279 -7.63 2.18 8.63
CA LEU A 279 -8.30 2.33 9.93
C LEU A 279 -7.79 1.34 10.98
N CYS A 280 -7.51 0.10 10.58
CA CYS A 280 -6.95 -0.91 11.47
C CYS A 280 -5.49 -0.64 11.84
N ALA A 281 -4.71 -0.04 10.92
CA ALA A 281 -3.27 0.06 11.03
C ALA A 281 -2.74 1.49 11.27
N GLN A 282 -3.61 2.50 11.39
CA GLN A 282 -3.23 3.92 11.54
C GLN A 282 -2.28 4.20 12.72
N LYS A 283 -2.44 3.48 13.84
CA LYS A 283 -1.55 3.65 15.02
C LYS A 283 -0.12 3.21 14.72
N GLN A 284 0.07 2.12 14.01
CA GLN A 284 1.38 1.61 13.59
C GLN A 284 2.04 2.54 12.57
N PHE A 285 1.23 3.14 11.67
CA PHE A 285 1.71 4.08 10.67
C PHE A 285 2.27 5.37 11.32
N ILE A 286 1.55 5.94 12.27
CA ILE A 286 1.97 7.17 12.98
C ILE A 286 3.23 6.90 13.81
N GLY A 287 3.29 5.78 14.53
CA GLY A 287 4.46 5.39 15.34
C GLY A 287 5.73 5.11 14.52
N GLY A 288 5.57 4.47 13.35
CA GLY A 288 6.69 4.16 12.47
C GLY A 288 7.31 5.38 11.79
N LEU A 289 6.48 6.36 11.37
CA LEU A 289 6.95 7.63 10.80
C LEU A 289 7.70 8.48 11.83
N GLN A 290 7.24 8.51 13.08
CA GLN A 290 7.90 9.24 14.15
C GLN A 290 9.27 8.65 14.52
N ALA A 291 9.42 7.33 14.50
CA ALA A 291 10.71 6.67 14.75
C ALA A 291 11.76 6.99 13.67
N GLY A 292 11.32 7.27 12.42
CA GLY A 292 12.20 7.72 11.33
C GLY A 292 12.53 9.21 11.34
N ALA A 293 11.67 10.05 11.92
CA ALA A 293 11.79 11.51 11.94
C ALA A 293 12.59 12.07 13.12
N VAL A 294 12.80 11.30 14.21
CA VAL A 294 13.49 11.75 15.44
C VAL A 294 15.02 11.49 15.36
N LYS A 295 15.65 11.71 14.22
CA LYS A 295 17.10 11.85 14.07
C LYS A 295 17.40 13.21 13.45
N GLY A 296 17.16 14.26 14.21
CA GLY A 296 17.57 15.61 13.94
C GLY A 296 17.85 16.32 15.25
#